data_cd352ffca13741a684d2741628062277
#
_entry.id   cd352ffca13741a684d2741628062277
#
_cell.length_a   1.000
_cell.length_b   1.000
_cell.length_c   1.000
_cell.angle_alpha   90.00
_cell.angle_beta   90.00
_cell.angle_gamma   90.00
#
_symmetry.space_group_name_H-M   'P 1'
#
loop_
_entity.id
_entity.type
_entity.pdbx_description
1 polymer ?
#
loop_
_entity_poly.entity_id
_entity_poly.type
_entity_poly.pdbx_seq_one_letter_code
_entity_poly.pdbx_strand_id
1 'polypeptide(L)'
;MQFGNKVAWFGSKKSTSFGGVRLKHRELFLDKEAAKASMETVEQAFSTVQRTIGWLRHPDAKVIKDAMQLYFKSGTDKIGRIQPVLELVQTGMQSGKLSFKTDNTSAQRFTDAMNVPAQIVPHIEGYVRNGANNTKGDIHVTRNYIMNNRFQAVRVFIHEATHRFASTADFGEQGYMHADGSDFRAPGITPDQCLNNADSYAYFCMAVGYR
;
A
#
# COMPACT_ATOMS: atom_id res chain seq x y z
N MET A 1 -16.45 8.53 -16.67
CA MET A 1 -16.38 7.10 -17.05
C MET A 1 -17.13 6.29 -16.02
N GLN A 2 -18.25 5.64 -16.43
CA GLN A 2 -18.96 4.71 -15.54
C GLN A 2 -18.22 3.39 -15.57
N PHE A 3 -17.65 2.97 -14.45
CA PHE A 3 -17.04 1.66 -14.31
C PHE A 3 -18.14 0.65 -14.00
N GLY A 4 -18.40 -0.23 -14.95
CA GLY A 4 -19.41 -1.28 -14.82
C GLY A 4 -19.01 -2.30 -13.75
N ASN A 5 -19.82 -2.42 -12.70
CA ASN A 5 -19.72 -3.47 -11.71
C ASN A 5 -20.04 -4.84 -12.34
N LYS A 6 -19.03 -5.57 -12.77
CA LYS A 6 -19.20 -6.99 -13.10
C LYS A 6 -18.90 -7.83 -11.86
N VAL A 7 -19.95 -8.33 -11.23
CA VAL A 7 -19.85 -9.35 -10.20
C VAL A 7 -19.79 -10.71 -10.87
N ALA A 8 -18.63 -11.35 -10.88
CA ALA A 8 -18.50 -12.71 -11.37
C ALA A 8 -18.68 -13.70 -10.21
N TRP A 9 -19.64 -14.60 -10.34
CA TRP A 9 -19.88 -15.69 -9.40
C TRP A 9 -19.18 -16.95 -9.89
N PHE A 10 -18.13 -17.37 -9.20
CA PHE A 10 -17.55 -18.71 -9.37
C PHE A 10 -17.38 -19.36 -8.00
N GLY A 11 -18.27 -20.28 -7.66
CA GLY A 11 -18.21 -21.03 -6.42
C GLY A 11 -18.27 -20.12 -5.17
N SER A 12 -17.90 -20.60 -4.01
CA SER A 12 -17.97 -19.89 -2.71
C SER A 12 -17.01 -18.67 -2.55
N LYS A 13 -16.44 -18.12 -3.64
CA LYS A 13 -15.53 -16.97 -3.61
C LYS A 13 -16.11 -15.85 -4.46
N LYS A 14 -16.61 -14.80 -3.79
CA LYS A 14 -16.96 -13.55 -4.47
C LYS A 14 -15.70 -12.75 -4.74
N SER A 15 -15.50 -12.28 -5.98
CA SER A 15 -14.44 -11.34 -6.31
C SER A 15 -15.03 -10.13 -7.02
N THR A 16 -14.66 -8.94 -6.57
CA THR A 16 -14.90 -7.67 -7.26
C THR A 16 -13.56 -7.10 -7.69
N SER A 17 -13.52 -6.32 -8.76
CA SER A 17 -12.28 -5.72 -9.24
C SER A 17 -12.46 -4.22 -9.47
N PHE A 18 -11.45 -3.45 -9.11
CA PHE A 18 -11.32 -2.04 -9.43
C PHE A 18 -9.92 -1.79 -10.00
N GLY A 19 -9.82 -1.06 -11.10
CA GLY A 19 -8.53 -0.71 -11.70
C GLY A 19 -7.61 -1.90 -12.00
N GLY A 20 -8.16 -3.13 -12.07
CA GLY A 20 -7.38 -4.35 -12.24
C GLY A 20 -7.00 -5.05 -10.93
N VAL A 21 -7.25 -4.47 -9.77
CA VAL A 21 -7.08 -5.14 -8.47
C VAL A 21 -8.29 -6.00 -8.18
N ARG A 22 -8.06 -7.30 -7.92
CA ARG A 22 -9.10 -8.27 -7.60
C ARG A 22 -9.26 -8.39 -6.08
N LEU A 23 -10.45 -8.08 -5.57
CA LEU A 23 -10.77 -8.32 -4.17
C LEU A 23 -11.07 -9.80 -3.93
N LYS A 24 -10.29 -10.45 -3.08
CA LYS A 24 -10.55 -11.81 -2.62
C LYS A 24 -11.00 -11.79 -1.17
N HIS A 25 -12.17 -12.37 -0.92
CA HIS A 25 -12.68 -12.56 0.42
C HIS A 25 -12.78 -14.05 0.68
N ARG A 26 -12.23 -14.52 1.79
CA ARG A 26 -12.25 -15.95 2.16
C ARG A 26 -13.41 -16.35 3.03
N GLU A 27 -14.07 -15.42 3.70
CA GLU A 27 -15.20 -15.73 4.57
C GLU A 27 -16.48 -15.88 3.75
N LEU A 28 -17.28 -16.90 4.09
CA LEU A 28 -18.56 -17.26 3.42
C LEU A 28 -19.60 -16.13 3.48
N PHE A 29 -19.42 -15.18 4.38
CA PHE A 29 -20.32 -14.05 4.61
C PHE A 29 -19.52 -12.75 4.45
N LEU A 30 -19.42 -12.30 3.23
CA LEU A 30 -19.01 -10.94 2.97
C LEU A 30 -20.03 -10.00 3.57
N ASP A 31 -19.61 -9.38 4.63
CA ASP A 31 -20.17 -8.13 5.06
C ASP A 31 -20.07 -7.16 3.87
N LYS A 32 -21.22 -6.75 3.35
CA LYS A 32 -21.29 -5.84 2.20
C LYS A 32 -20.54 -4.54 2.47
N GLU A 33 -20.47 -4.12 3.72
CA GLU A 33 -19.77 -2.92 4.16
C GLU A 33 -18.26 -3.10 4.04
N ALA A 34 -17.71 -4.21 4.49
CA ALA A 34 -16.28 -4.50 4.35
C ALA A 34 -15.86 -4.62 2.90
N ALA A 35 -16.70 -5.23 2.05
CA ALA A 35 -16.43 -5.30 0.61
C ALA A 35 -16.41 -3.89 -0.02
N LYS A 36 -17.38 -3.05 0.32
CA LYS A 36 -17.47 -1.67 -0.13
C LYS A 36 -16.27 -0.86 0.34
N ALA A 37 -15.94 -0.91 1.65
CA ALA A 37 -14.82 -0.20 2.23
C ALA A 37 -13.47 -0.64 1.63
N SER A 38 -13.33 -1.93 1.31
CA SER A 38 -12.14 -2.46 0.63
C SER A 38 -12.01 -1.90 -0.79
N MET A 39 -13.10 -1.85 -1.55
CA MET A 39 -13.09 -1.25 -2.89
C MET A 39 -12.73 0.24 -2.83
N GLU A 40 -13.34 0.98 -1.92
CA GLU A 40 -13.07 2.40 -1.72
C GLU A 40 -11.61 2.65 -1.30
N THR A 41 -11.01 1.74 -0.52
CA THR A 41 -9.58 1.81 -0.16
C THR A 41 -8.69 1.68 -1.38
N VAL A 42 -8.95 0.69 -2.25
CA VAL A 42 -8.18 0.48 -3.49
C VAL A 42 -8.34 1.66 -4.44
N GLU A 43 -9.57 2.15 -4.60
CA GLU A 43 -9.88 3.30 -5.46
C GLU A 43 -9.17 4.57 -4.97
N GLN A 44 -9.22 4.82 -3.67
CA GLN A 44 -8.56 5.96 -3.06
C GLN A 44 -7.03 5.83 -3.17
N ALA A 45 -6.46 4.65 -2.95
CA ALA A 45 -5.02 4.41 -3.10
C ALA A 45 -4.55 4.66 -4.53
N PHE A 46 -5.28 4.12 -5.53
CA PHE A 46 -4.99 4.36 -6.94
C PHE A 46 -5.03 5.86 -7.28
N SER A 47 -6.09 6.53 -6.89
CA SER A 47 -6.26 7.98 -7.13
C SER A 47 -5.17 8.81 -6.43
N THR A 48 -4.75 8.39 -5.24
CA THR A 48 -3.68 9.03 -4.47
C THR A 48 -2.35 8.91 -5.20
N VAL A 49 -1.96 7.71 -5.64
CA VAL A 49 -0.72 7.48 -6.42
C VAL A 49 -0.77 8.27 -7.74
N GLN A 50 -1.88 8.24 -8.45
CA GLN A 50 -2.05 8.97 -9.71
C GLN A 50 -1.87 10.48 -9.53
N ARG A 51 -2.50 11.08 -8.50
CA ARG A 51 -2.33 12.51 -8.20
C ARG A 51 -0.89 12.83 -7.79
N THR A 52 -0.26 11.96 -7.01
CA THR A 52 1.15 12.14 -6.62
C THR A 52 2.06 12.18 -7.85
N ILE A 53 1.90 11.26 -8.80
CA ILE A 53 2.64 11.29 -10.07
C ILE A 53 2.38 12.60 -10.82
N GLY A 54 1.12 13.07 -10.83
CA GLY A 54 0.79 14.37 -11.42
C GLY A 54 1.54 15.54 -10.78
N TRP A 55 1.65 15.54 -9.47
CA TRP A 55 2.38 16.58 -8.71
C TRP A 55 3.89 16.56 -8.95
N LEU A 56 4.50 15.40 -9.22
CA LEU A 56 5.94 15.32 -9.53
C LEU A 56 6.36 16.11 -10.78
N ARG A 57 5.40 16.50 -11.62
CA ARG A 57 5.64 17.41 -12.76
C ARG A 57 5.84 18.87 -12.36
N HIS A 58 5.64 19.17 -11.08
CA HIS A 58 5.78 20.51 -10.50
C HIS A 58 6.83 20.50 -9.38
N PRO A 59 8.12 20.23 -9.70
CA PRO A 59 9.19 20.03 -8.70
C PRO A 59 9.41 21.26 -7.80
N ASP A 60 9.02 22.44 -8.28
CA ASP A 60 9.18 23.69 -7.55
C ASP A 60 8.07 23.96 -6.55
N ALA A 61 6.97 23.19 -6.60
CA ALA A 61 5.87 23.34 -5.64
C ALA A 61 6.35 23.07 -4.21
N LYS A 62 5.98 23.96 -3.27
CA LYS A 62 6.40 23.84 -1.86
C LYS A 62 6.03 22.49 -1.27
N VAL A 63 4.84 21.97 -1.55
CA VAL A 63 4.38 20.65 -1.06
C VAL A 63 5.31 19.51 -1.52
N ILE A 64 5.86 19.60 -2.73
CA ILE A 64 6.79 18.59 -3.24
C ILE A 64 8.15 18.73 -2.54
N LYS A 65 8.69 19.94 -2.42
CA LYS A 65 9.98 20.19 -1.74
C LYS A 65 9.95 19.72 -0.29
N ASP A 66 8.90 20.09 0.45
CA ASP A 66 8.74 19.71 1.86
C ASP A 66 8.59 18.18 2.00
N ALA A 67 7.77 17.56 1.17
CA ALA A 67 7.57 16.11 1.22
C ALA A 67 8.82 15.32 0.78
N MET A 68 9.56 15.80 -0.21
CA MET A 68 10.84 15.20 -0.61
C MET A 68 11.86 15.24 0.53
N GLN A 69 11.96 16.40 1.20
CA GLN A 69 12.87 16.54 2.33
C GLN A 69 12.48 15.64 3.51
N LEU A 70 11.18 15.54 3.82
CA LEU A 70 10.70 14.77 4.97
C LEU A 70 10.81 13.25 4.72
N TYR A 71 10.29 12.75 3.59
CA TYR A 71 10.12 11.32 3.35
C TYR A 71 11.30 10.66 2.63
N PHE A 72 12.10 11.44 1.89
CA PHE A 72 13.26 10.92 1.17
C PHE A 72 14.58 11.54 1.63
N LYS A 73 14.55 12.49 2.58
CA LYS A 73 15.74 13.22 3.06
C LYS A 73 16.58 13.77 1.90
N SER A 74 15.92 14.20 0.83
CA SER A 74 16.52 14.55 -0.45
C SER A 74 15.82 15.71 -1.12
N GLY A 75 16.52 16.38 -2.03
CA GLY A 75 15.92 17.40 -2.88
C GLY A 75 15.13 16.82 -4.07
N THR A 76 14.54 17.73 -4.86
CA THR A 76 13.75 17.39 -6.04
C THR A 76 14.58 16.81 -7.20
N ASP A 77 15.92 16.86 -7.11
CA ASP A 77 16.84 16.17 -8.02
C ASP A 77 16.66 14.64 -8.03
N LYS A 78 16.06 14.07 -6.99
CA LYS A 78 15.77 12.63 -6.87
C LYS A 78 14.43 12.20 -7.46
N ILE A 79 13.61 13.11 -7.97
CA ILE A 79 12.29 12.78 -8.58
C ILE A 79 12.44 11.71 -9.67
N GLY A 80 13.50 11.76 -10.46
CA GLY A 80 13.78 10.77 -11.50
C GLY A 80 13.98 9.33 -10.97
N ARG A 81 14.26 9.15 -9.66
CA ARG A 81 14.30 7.82 -9.01
C ARG A 81 12.96 7.43 -8.38
N ILE A 82 12.17 8.39 -7.96
CA ILE A 82 10.91 8.19 -7.24
C ILE A 82 9.75 7.93 -8.21
N GLN A 83 9.65 8.74 -9.26
CA GLN A 83 8.55 8.65 -10.22
C GLN A 83 8.42 7.25 -10.86
N PRO A 84 9.48 6.58 -11.34
CA PRO A 84 9.38 5.24 -11.89
C PRO A 84 8.82 4.20 -10.91
N VAL A 85 9.14 4.31 -9.63
CA VAL A 85 8.57 3.43 -8.58
C VAL A 85 7.06 3.60 -8.49
N LEU A 86 6.57 4.85 -8.44
CA LEU A 86 5.14 5.14 -8.39
C LEU A 86 4.40 4.73 -9.68
N GLU A 87 5.05 4.87 -10.83
CA GLU A 87 4.50 4.41 -12.12
C GLU A 87 4.38 2.89 -12.20
N LEU A 88 5.36 2.14 -11.63
CA LEU A 88 5.26 0.69 -11.48
C LEU A 88 4.09 0.30 -10.56
N VAL A 89 3.90 1.01 -9.45
CA VAL A 89 2.76 0.81 -8.53
C VAL A 89 1.44 1.07 -9.27
N GLN A 90 1.31 2.19 -9.97
CA GLN A 90 0.11 2.54 -10.74
C GLN A 90 -0.21 1.48 -11.80
N THR A 91 0.79 1.09 -12.60
CA THR A 91 0.66 0.06 -13.63
C THR A 91 0.28 -1.30 -13.03
N GLY A 92 0.92 -1.64 -11.90
CA GLY A 92 0.64 -2.89 -11.18
C GLY A 92 -0.80 -2.96 -10.68
N MET A 93 -1.34 -1.87 -10.14
CA MET A 93 -2.75 -1.79 -9.71
C MET A 93 -3.72 -1.99 -10.88
N GLN A 94 -3.36 -1.58 -12.09
CA GLN A 94 -4.18 -1.73 -13.30
C GLN A 94 -4.03 -3.10 -13.97
N SER A 95 -3.04 -3.89 -13.60
CA SER A 95 -2.67 -5.12 -14.33
C SER A 95 -3.67 -6.27 -14.23
N GLY A 96 -4.63 -6.23 -13.31
CA GLY A 96 -5.55 -7.34 -13.02
C GLY A 96 -4.90 -8.57 -12.36
N LYS A 97 -3.60 -8.51 -12.08
CA LYS A 97 -2.81 -9.64 -11.54
C LYS A 97 -2.74 -9.66 -10.02
N LEU A 98 -3.24 -8.62 -9.35
CA LEU A 98 -3.19 -8.50 -7.92
C LEU A 98 -4.54 -8.83 -7.28
N SER A 99 -4.48 -9.59 -6.20
CA SER A 99 -5.61 -9.75 -5.30
C SER A 99 -5.34 -9.02 -4.00
N PHE A 100 -6.38 -8.38 -3.49
CA PHE A 100 -6.41 -7.70 -2.21
C PHE A 100 -7.22 -8.53 -1.21
N LYS A 101 -6.72 -8.69 0.00
CA LYS A 101 -7.36 -9.46 1.06
C LYS A 101 -7.50 -8.63 2.32
N THR A 102 -8.64 -8.76 2.96
CA THR A 102 -8.99 -8.03 4.18
C THR A 102 -9.64 -8.99 5.16
N ASP A 103 -8.89 -9.78 5.86
CA ASP A 103 -9.42 -10.66 6.89
C ASP A 103 -8.56 -10.60 8.16
N ASN A 104 -9.18 -10.77 9.33
CA ASN A 104 -8.48 -10.80 10.61
C ASN A 104 -7.58 -12.03 10.76
N THR A 105 -7.84 -13.08 9.97
CA THR A 105 -7.07 -14.34 10.01
C THR A 105 -5.79 -14.22 9.19
N SER A 106 -5.64 -13.17 8.39
CA SER A 106 -4.44 -12.94 7.58
C SER A 106 -3.19 -12.80 8.43
N ALA A 107 -3.28 -12.08 9.56
CA ALA A 107 -2.17 -11.92 10.49
C ALA A 107 -1.74 -13.27 11.09
N GLN A 108 -2.67 -14.12 11.53
CA GLN A 108 -2.36 -15.46 12.04
C GLN A 108 -1.66 -16.31 10.98
N ARG A 109 -2.16 -16.30 9.75
CA ARG A 109 -1.52 -17.04 8.65
C ARG A 109 -0.15 -16.51 8.26
N PHE A 110 0.07 -15.21 8.42
CA PHE A 110 1.38 -14.63 8.24
C PHE A 110 2.35 -15.14 9.29
N THR A 111 1.92 -15.21 10.56
CA THR A 111 2.68 -15.83 11.65
C THR A 111 3.07 -17.27 11.31
N ASP A 112 2.10 -18.07 10.89
CA ASP A 112 2.31 -19.48 10.54
C ASP A 112 3.23 -19.65 9.31
N ALA A 113 3.10 -18.74 8.33
CA ALA A 113 3.85 -18.84 7.07
C ALA A 113 5.26 -18.27 7.15
N MET A 114 5.51 -17.29 8.01
CA MET A 114 6.77 -16.56 8.12
C MET A 114 7.53 -16.87 9.41
N ASN A 115 6.97 -17.75 10.26
CA ASN A 115 7.51 -18.12 11.56
C ASN A 115 7.76 -16.89 12.48
N VAL A 116 6.87 -15.91 12.42
CA VAL A 116 6.93 -14.67 13.20
C VAL A 116 6.34 -14.93 14.59
N PRO A 117 6.95 -14.46 15.68
CA PRO A 117 6.40 -14.63 17.02
C PRO A 117 4.97 -14.08 17.15
N ALA A 118 4.10 -14.82 17.84
CA ALA A 118 2.70 -14.46 18.02
C ALA A 118 2.48 -13.05 18.63
N GLN A 119 3.44 -12.57 19.41
CA GLN A 119 3.40 -11.22 20.02
C GLN A 119 3.48 -10.08 18.99
N ILE A 120 4.04 -10.34 17.79
CA ILE A 120 4.18 -9.35 16.72
C ILE A 120 2.89 -9.27 15.88
N VAL A 121 2.10 -10.33 15.85
CA VAL A 121 0.88 -10.43 15.02
C VAL A 121 -0.11 -9.29 15.23
N PRO A 122 -0.39 -8.83 16.45
CA PRO A 122 -1.33 -7.72 16.67
C PRO A 122 -0.87 -6.39 16.07
N HIS A 123 0.42 -6.25 15.77
CA HIS A 123 1.03 -5.03 15.24
C HIS A 123 1.20 -5.05 13.72
N ILE A 124 0.86 -6.17 13.06
CA ILE A 124 0.93 -6.26 11.60
C ILE A 124 -0.27 -5.52 11.00
N GLU A 125 0.01 -4.41 10.34
CA GLU A 125 -0.99 -3.56 9.68
C GLU A 125 -1.36 -4.07 8.29
N GLY A 126 -0.38 -4.63 7.59
CA GLY A 126 -0.51 -5.23 6.27
C GLY A 126 0.72 -6.07 5.91
N TYR A 127 0.66 -6.77 4.81
CA TYR A 127 1.81 -7.50 4.24
C TYR A 127 1.56 -7.95 2.81
N VAL A 128 2.65 -8.17 2.07
CA VAL A 128 2.67 -8.92 0.81
C VAL A 128 3.33 -10.27 1.04
N ARG A 129 2.60 -11.34 0.80
CA ARG A 129 3.15 -12.68 0.93
C ARG A 129 4.16 -12.95 -0.20
N ASN A 130 5.36 -13.39 0.15
CA ASN A 130 6.29 -13.95 -0.83
C ASN A 130 5.81 -15.35 -1.25
N GLY A 131 5.64 -15.55 -2.54
CA GLY A 131 5.36 -16.86 -3.12
C GLY A 131 6.64 -17.62 -3.49
N ALA A 132 6.48 -18.85 -3.95
CA ALA A 132 7.59 -19.61 -4.52
C ALA A 132 8.22 -18.84 -5.70
N ASN A 133 9.52 -18.97 -5.89
CA ASN A 133 10.28 -18.32 -6.98
C ASN A 133 10.25 -16.78 -6.94
N ASN A 134 10.28 -16.19 -5.75
CA ASN A 134 10.25 -14.72 -5.54
C ASN A 134 9.03 -14.01 -6.16
N THR A 135 7.97 -14.73 -6.49
CA THR A 135 6.73 -14.10 -6.90
C THR A 135 6.05 -13.46 -5.70
N LYS A 136 5.74 -12.17 -5.81
CA LYS A 136 4.99 -11.45 -4.78
C LYS A 136 3.50 -11.82 -4.86
N GLY A 137 2.92 -12.19 -3.73
CA GLY A 137 1.53 -12.63 -3.61
C GLY A 137 0.50 -11.50 -3.51
N ASP A 138 -0.62 -11.80 -2.88
CA ASP A 138 -1.69 -10.84 -2.65
C ASP A 138 -1.28 -9.78 -1.62
N ILE A 139 -1.81 -8.56 -1.74
CA ILE A 139 -1.73 -7.53 -0.68
C ILE A 139 -2.75 -7.88 0.41
N HIS A 140 -2.33 -7.76 1.65
CA HIS A 140 -3.17 -7.90 2.83
C HIS A 140 -3.16 -6.59 3.62
N VAL A 141 -4.34 -6.14 4.06
CA VAL A 141 -4.50 -5.02 5.00
C VAL A 141 -5.46 -5.46 6.08
N THR A 142 -5.21 -5.09 7.32
CA THR A 142 -6.07 -5.48 8.44
C THR A 142 -7.49 -4.93 8.28
N ARG A 143 -8.49 -5.76 8.58
CA ARG A 143 -9.91 -5.37 8.51
C ARG A 143 -10.20 -4.15 9.39
N ASN A 144 -9.53 -4.04 10.53
CA ASN A 144 -9.74 -2.90 11.43
C ASN A 144 -9.46 -1.56 10.73
N TYR A 145 -8.38 -1.45 9.96
CA TYR A 145 -8.11 -0.22 9.22
C TYR A 145 -9.12 0.00 8.10
N ILE A 146 -9.45 -1.05 7.35
CA ILE A 146 -10.44 -0.97 6.27
C ILE A 146 -11.78 -0.41 6.77
N MET A 147 -12.23 -0.84 7.95
CA MET A 147 -13.53 -0.45 8.49
C MET A 147 -13.50 0.86 9.26
N ASN A 148 -12.41 1.15 9.98
CA ASN A 148 -12.40 2.20 11.01
C ASN A 148 -11.41 3.33 10.75
N ASN A 149 -10.43 3.14 9.85
CA ASN A 149 -9.41 4.14 9.57
C ASN A 149 -8.96 4.13 8.11
N ARG A 150 -9.75 4.77 7.26
CA ARG A 150 -9.49 4.81 5.81
C ARG A 150 -8.12 5.39 5.46
N PHE A 151 -7.65 6.41 6.18
CA PHE A 151 -6.33 6.99 5.94
C PHE A 151 -5.25 5.92 6.09
N GLN A 152 -5.26 5.19 7.21
CA GLN A 152 -4.29 4.12 7.45
C GLN A 152 -4.47 2.94 6.48
N ALA A 153 -5.72 2.58 6.13
CA ALA A 153 -5.96 1.54 5.14
C ALA A 153 -5.34 1.86 3.78
N VAL A 154 -5.50 3.10 3.31
CA VAL A 154 -4.92 3.57 2.04
C VAL A 154 -3.40 3.63 2.12
N ARG A 155 -2.84 4.17 3.21
CA ARG A 155 -1.40 4.23 3.45
C ARG A 155 -0.77 2.83 3.40
N VAL A 156 -1.31 1.89 4.20
CA VAL A 156 -0.81 0.51 4.25
C VAL A 156 -0.95 -0.16 2.89
N PHE A 157 -2.07 0.03 2.20
CA PHE A 157 -2.23 -0.53 0.85
C PHE A 157 -1.16 -0.01 -0.12
N ILE A 158 -0.84 1.29 -0.10
CA ILE A 158 0.22 1.86 -0.96
C ILE A 158 1.58 1.30 -0.55
N HIS A 159 1.89 1.20 0.75
CA HIS A 159 3.10 0.60 1.27
C HIS A 159 3.30 -0.82 0.70
N GLU A 160 2.33 -1.69 0.86
CA GLU A 160 2.37 -3.06 0.35
C GLU A 160 2.41 -3.12 -1.18
N ALA A 161 1.76 -2.18 -1.87
CA ALA A 161 1.81 -2.09 -3.32
C ALA A 161 3.22 -1.73 -3.82
N THR A 162 3.99 -0.94 -3.09
CA THR A 162 5.38 -0.66 -3.45
C THR A 162 6.28 -1.90 -3.31
N HIS A 163 6.09 -2.71 -2.27
CA HIS A 163 6.74 -4.02 -2.17
C HIS A 163 6.36 -4.93 -3.34
N ARG A 164 5.07 -4.96 -3.65
CA ARG A 164 4.52 -5.87 -4.65
C ARG A 164 4.99 -5.56 -6.06
N PHE A 165 4.99 -4.29 -6.44
CA PHE A 165 5.17 -3.86 -7.82
C PHE A 165 6.52 -3.23 -8.11
N ALA A 166 7.17 -2.65 -7.12
CA ALA A 166 8.43 -1.94 -7.28
C ALA A 166 9.57 -2.55 -6.45
N SER A 167 9.32 -3.63 -5.71
CA SER A 167 10.33 -4.34 -4.92
C SER A 167 11.05 -3.48 -3.90
N THR A 168 10.35 -2.50 -3.32
CA THR A 168 10.88 -1.75 -2.18
C THR A 168 11.12 -2.66 -0.98
N ALA A 169 11.90 -2.19 -0.03
CA ALA A 169 12.28 -2.91 1.19
C ALA A 169 11.65 -2.26 2.43
N ASP A 170 11.67 -3.00 3.54
CA ASP A 170 11.60 -2.46 4.90
C ASP A 170 12.99 -2.45 5.51
N PHE A 171 13.28 -1.44 6.31
CA PHE A 171 14.56 -1.28 6.99
C PHE A 171 14.42 -1.49 8.50
N GLY A 172 13.58 -2.44 8.92
CA GLY A 172 13.25 -2.69 10.31
C GLY A 172 12.50 -1.51 10.95
N GLU A 173 12.47 -1.45 12.28
CA GLU A 173 11.74 -0.40 13.02
C GLU A 173 12.15 1.02 12.62
N GLN A 174 13.42 1.23 12.33
CA GLN A 174 13.96 2.54 11.92
C GLN A 174 13.51 3.00 10.53
N GLY A 175 13.01 2.09 9.69
CA GLY A 175 12.46 2.39 8.37
C GLY A 175 11.00 2.83 8.41
N TYR A 176 10.32 2.64 9.54
CA TYR A 176 8.94 3.09 9.72
C TYR A 176 8.89 4.52 10.25
N MET A 177 7.94 5.28 9.74
CA MET A 177 7.62 6.59 10.28
C MET A 177 6.77 6.48 11.55
N HIS A 178 6.75 7.55 12.34
CA HIS A 178 5.74 7.69 13.39
C HIS A 178 4.33 7.70 12.79
N ALA A 179 3.34 7.31 13.57
CA ALA A 179 1.95 7.17 13.08
C ALA A 179 1.35 8.48 12.53
N ASP A 180 1.86 9.63 12.96
CA ASP A 180 1.51 10.96 12.46
C ASP A 180 2.31 11.37 11.21
N GLY A 181 3.28 10.56 10.77
CA GLY A 181 4.12 10.83 9.61
C GLY A 181 5.15 11.94 9.81
N SER A 182 5.45 12.32 11.05
CA SER A 182 6.32 13.46 11.37
C SER A 182 7.80 13.20 11.11
N ASP A 183 8.29 11.99 11.32
CA ASP A 183 9.67 11.57 11.08
C ASP A 183 9.79 10.04 11.14
N PHE A 184 10.96 9.51 10.77
CA PHE A 184 11.30 8.09 10.98
C PHE A 184 11.55 7.80 12.46
N ARG A 185 11.24 6.57 12.87
CA ARG A 185 11.59 6.08 14.21
C ARG A 185 13.10 6.05 14.38
N ALA A 186 13.57 6.42 15.56
CA ALA A 186 15.01 6.51 15.83
C ALA A 186 15.73 5.15 15.66
N PRO A 187 16.95 5.11 15.11
CA PRO A 187 17.78 6.25 14.68
C PRO A 187 17.45 6.80 13.29
N GLY A 188 16.42 6.28 12.61
CA GLY A 188 16.07 6.64 11.23
C GLY A 188 16.95 5.95 10.20
N ILE A 189 16.69 6.25 8.92
CA ILE A 189 17.37 5.66 7.76
C ILE A 189 18.06 6.73 6.92
N THR A 190 19.03 6.30 6.10
CA THR A 190 19.78 7.19 5.20
C THR A 190 18.94 7.64 4.00
N PRO A 191 19.30 8.73 3.29
CA PRO A 191 18.60 9.15 2.07
C PRO A 191 18.52 8.05 1.00
N ASP A 192 19.58 7.28 0.80
CA ASP A 192 19.55 6.16 -0.17
C ASP A 192 18.62 5.03 0.26
N GLN A 193 18.53 4.74 1.57
CA GLN A 193 17.55 3.80 2.08
C GLN A 193 16.12 4.32 1.91
N CYS A 194 15.86 5.62 2.17
CA CYS A 194 14.55 6.23 1.93
C CYS A 194 14.05 6.01 0.49
N LEU A 195 14.95 6.11 -0.50
CA LEU A 195 14.61 5.90 -1.92
C LEU A 195 14.24 4.45 -2.27
N ASN A 196 14.44 3.51 -1.35
CA ASN A 196 14.01 2.11 -1.49
C ASN A 196 13.09 1.64 -0.36
N ASN A 197 12.63 2.53 0.51
CA ASN A 197 11.83 2.22 1.67
C ASN A 197 10.33 2.37 1.37
N ALA A 198 9.55 1.32 1.60
CA ALA A 198 8.11 1.32 1.31
C ALA A 198 7.33 2.41 2.05
N ASP A 199 7.67 2.63 3.32
CA ASP A 199 6.99 3.62 4.16
C ASP A 199 7.23 5.06 3.68
N SER A 200 8.43 5.35 3.13
CA SER A 200 8.74 6.65 2.51
C SER A 200 7.79 6.96 1.36
N TYR A 201 7.55 6.00 0.48
CA TYR A 201 6.61 6.16 -0.64
C TYR A 201 5.17 6.28 -0.18
N ALA A 202 4.76 5.48 0.80
CA ALA A 202 3.40 5.51 1.31
C ALA A 202 3.07 6.88 1.90
N TYR A 203 3.86 7.37 2.84
CA TYR A 203 3.63 8.67 3.45
C TYR A 203 3.82 9.84 2.48
N PHE A 204 4.77 9.76 1.55
CA PHE A 204 4.89 10.75 0.47
C PHE A 204 3.60 10.85 -0.34
N CYS A 205 3.03 9.71 -0.74
CA CYS A 205 1.76 9.68 -1.46
C CYS A 205 0.61 10.26 -0.62
N MET A 206 0.56 9.95 0.68
CA MET A 206 -0.46 10.49 1.57
C MET A 206 -0.34 12.01 1.73
N ALA A 207 0.87 12.54 1.87
CA ALA A 207 1.10 13.98 2.00
C ALA A 207 0.79 14.77 0.72
N VAL A 208 1.09 14.22 -0.45
CA VAL A 208 1.01 14.92 -1.73
C VAL A 208 -0.30 14.65 -2.46
N GLY A 209 -0.78 13.40 -2.46
CA GLY A 209 -1.86 12.95 -3.32
C GLY A 209 -3.18 12.62 -2.62
N TYR A 210 -3.18 12.39 -1.29
CA TYR A 210 -4.41 12.02 -0.57
C TYR A 210 -5.33 13.24 -0.39
N ARG A 211 -6.62 13.06 -0.73
CA ARG A 211 -7.69 14.08 -0.57
C ARG A 211 -9.02 13.40 -0.31
#